data_14ede40e1b2435afa5df38a04bd9c07f
#
_entry.id   14ede40e1b2435afa5df38a04bd9c07f
#
_cell.length_a   1.000
_cell.length_b   1.000
_cell.length_c   1.000
_cell.angle_alpha   90.00
_cell.angle_beta   90.00
_cell.angle_gamma   90.00
#
_symmetry.space_group_name_H-M   'P 1'
#
loop_
_entity.id
_entity.type
_entity.pdbx_description
1 polymer ?
#
loop_
_entity_poly.entity_id
_entity_poly.type
_entity_poly.pdbx_seq_one_letter_code
_entity_poly.pdbx_strand_id
1 'polypeptide(L)'
;MGALLALVVKDIKQLLRDPRSLMMVLFMPLAVMAMFVAGYGEERSEVPIVIVNLDRGTVSWQLIELLRSSGSFKIVAVAPTIEAGTELVRKGEAYAALVIPEDFSSSVLGGRSTRIVTILDAAYATISELVWQAAVVMVQSFMKTAAEMYGTFNIEVVRQTVYGPRVSSVDTFTSTIMGVLLHLVPMSLIAVSISRERERRTFEQLIMAPVSGWQIVVGKFIAYALVTITDMVATFGFAVYVLGVKVRGPISALIIVSLLLLSCSLSLGLLISAISRNQLQAYQAAIFFFIPSMLFSGFFMPVEMLSPAVRTASRVLPLYYFLRAFRNVQLRGWGLPDVAQDCAALLALTLAFLALAIRLLRLRVD
;
A
#
# COMPACT_ATOMS: atom_id res chain seq x y z
N MET A 1 29.14 -3.54 41.11
CA MET A 1 28.62 -2.34 40.43
C MET A 1 29.61 -1.72 39.42
N GLY A 2 30.93 -1.71 39.65
CA GLY A 2 31.90 -1.13 38.73
C GLY A 2 32.00 -1.76 37.34
N ALA A 3 31.88 -3.08 37.25
CA ALA A 3 32.00 -3.79 35.96
C ALA A 3 30.81 -3.50 35.01
N LEU A 4 29.59 -3.42 35.53
CA LEU A 4 28.42 -3.08 34.77
C LEU A 4 28.48 -1.65 34.24
N LEU A 5 28.91 -0.70 35.07
CA LEU A 5 29.09 0.70 34.68
C LEU A 5 30.19 0.84 33.60
N ALA A 6 31.28 0.10 33.75
CA ALA A 6 32.36 0.10 32.77
C ALA A 6 31.89 -0.47 31.38
N LEU A 7 31.06 -1.50 31.37
CA LEU A 7 30.46 -2.03 30.15
C LEU A 7 29.53 -1.00 29.48
N VAL A 8 28.64 -0.37 30.25
CA VAL A 8 27.72 0.65 29.71
C VAL A 8 28.51 1.85 29.14
N VAL A 9 29.52 2.34 29.84
CA VAL A 9 30.36 3.44 29.35
C VAL A 9 31.14 3.04 28.09
N LYS A 10 31.64 1.82 28.03
CA LYS A 10 32.33 1.30 26.84
C LYS A 10 31.37 1.28 25.63
N ASP A 11 30.16 0.74 25.80
CA ASP A 11 29.21 0.58 24.71
C ASP A 11 28.68 1.95 24.22
N ILE A 12 28.42 2.90 25.13
CA ILE A 12 28.08 4.28 24.78
C ILE A 12 29.22 4.96 24.00
N LYS A 13 30.46 4.81 24.45
CA LYS A 13 31.63 5.36 23.73
C LYS A 13 31.79 4.73 22.34
N GLN A 14 31.51 3.45 22.19
CA GLN A 14 31.56 2.76 20.91
C GLN A 14 30.47 3.28 19.96
N LEU A 15 29.25 3.46 20.45
CA LEU A 15 28.15 4.05 19.69
C LEU A 15 28.47 5.49 19.24
N LEU A 16 28.98 6.32 20.15
CA LEU A 16 29.35 7.70 19.85
C LEU A 16 30.52 7.83 18.85
N ARG A 17 31.37 6.80 18.75
CA ARG A 17 32.48 6.74 17.79
C ARG A 17 32.06 6.22 16.41
N ASP A 18 30.84 5.69 16.26
CA ASP A 18 30.26 5.30 14.99
C ASP A 18 29.20 6.35 14.56
N PRO A 19 29.61 7.44 13.89
CA PRO A 19 28.72 8.54 13.56
C PRO A 19 27.61 8.10 12.57
N ARG A 20 27.82 7.00 11.82
CA ARG A 20 26.84 6.51 10.87
C ARG A 20 25.69 5.77 11.57
N SER A 21 26.02 4.87 12.50
CA SER A 21 25.02 4.20 13.33
C SER A 21 24.28 5.21 14.20
N LEU A 22 24.98 6.18 14.78
CA LEU A 22 24.38 7.25 15.57
C LEU A 22 23.42 8.10 14.74
N MET A 23 23.86 8.51 13.54
CA MET A 23 23.02 9.28 12.61
C MET A 23 21.76 8.47 12.22
N MET A 24 21.88 7.18 11.91
CA MET A 24 20.73 6.34 11.59
C MET A 24 19.76 6.21 12.77
N VAL A 25 20.24 5.98 13.98
CA VAL A 25 19.40 5.84 15.18
C VAL A 25 18.65 7.12 15.52
N LEU A 26 19.29 8.28 15.37
CA LEU A 26 18.68 9.58 15.71
C LEU A 26 17.87 10.16 14.54
N PHE A 27 18.39 10.07 13.32
CA PHE A 27 17.78 10.70 12.15
C PHE A 27 16.62 9.89 11.58
N MET A 28 16.68 8.55 11.64
CA MET A 28 15.65 7.67 11.05
C MET A 28 14.25 7.92 11.63
N PRO A 29 14.03 7.97 12.97
CA PRO A 29 12.71 8.25 13.52
C PRO A 29 12.19 9.64 13.12
N LEU A 30 13.07 10.65 13.11
CA LEU A 30 12.69 12.01 12.70
C LEU A 30 12.37 12.09 11.21
N ALA A 31 13.14 11.40 10.38
CA ALA A 31 12.86 11.31 8.93
C ALA A 31 11.53 10.63 8.65
N VAL A 32 11.23 9.51 9.35
CA VAL A 32 9.95 8.80 9.22
C VAL A 32 8.79 9.69 9.67
N MET A 33 8.92 10.41 10.77
CA MET A 33 7.90 11.37 11.22
C MET A 33 7.70 12.50 10.20
N ALA A 34 8.78 13.07 9.68
CA ALA A 34 8.70 14.11 8.65
C ALA A 34 8.05 13.60 7.37
N MET A 35 8.39 12.39 6.92
CA MET A 35 7.75 11.72 5.77
C MET A 35 6.27 11.48 6.00
N PHE A 36 5.89 11.05 7.21
CA PHE A 36 4.49 10.86 7.56
C PHE A 36 3.71 12.17 7.49
N VAL A 37 4.24 13.23 8.10
CA VAL A 37 3.61 14.57 8.05
C VAL A 37 3.55 15.09 6.61
N ALA A 38 4.61 14.95 5.81
CA ALA A 38 4.61 15.38 4.42
C ALA A 38 3.61 14.61 3.54
N GLY A 39 3.40 13.32 3.82
CA GLY A 39 2.47 12.48 3.06
C GLY A 39 1.01 12.62 3.48
N TYR A 40 0.77 12.75 4.77
CA TYR A 40 -0.56 12.65 5.38
C TYR A 40 -0.97 13.91 6.16
N GLY A 41 -0.09 14.90 6.28
CA GLY A 41 -0.29 16.10 7.09
C GLY A 41 -1.07 17.21 6.39
N GLU A 42 -1.25 17.16 5.06
CA GLU A 42 -2.16 18.06 4.36
C GLU A 42 -3.61 17.74 4.73
N GLU A 43 -4.44 18.77 4.83
CA GLU A 43 -5.87 18.65 5.11
C GLU A 43 -6.48 17.57 4.22
N ARG A 44 -7.32 16.73 4.82
CA ARG A 44 -7.93 15.54 4.21
C ARG A 44 -8.46 15.89 2.82
N SER A 45 -7.83 15.36 1.79
CA SER A 45 -8.39 15.42 0.45
C SER A 45 -9.79 14.81 0.51
N GLU A 46 -10.79 15.54 0.07
CA GLU A 46 -12.17 15.07 -0.03
C GLU A 46 -12.18 13.72 -0.76
N VAL A 47 -12.89 12.73 -0.20
CA VAL A 47 -12.93 11.40 -0.81
C VAL A 47 -13.84 11.42 -2.04
N PRO A 48 -13.36 11.07 -3.24
CA PRO A 48 -14.17 10.99 -4.44
C PRO A 48 -15.29 9.94 -4.30
N ILE A 49 -16.55 10.39 -4.40
CA ILE A 49 -17.74 9.54 -4.38
C ILE A 49 -18.66 9.86 -5.56
N VAL A 50 -19.48 8.89 -5.94
CA VAL A 50 -20.59 9.06 -6.87
C VAL A 50 -21.90 9.03 -6.10
N ILE A 51 -22.82 9.92 -6.42
CA ILE A 51 -24.18 9.85 -5.92
C ILE A 51 -25.05 9.20 -7.01
N VAL A 52 -25.81 8.18 -6.64
CA VAL A 52 -26.88 7.63 -7.48
C VAL A 52 -28.21 8.10 -6.89
N ASN A 53 -28.77 9.14 -7.47
CA ASN A 53 -30.04 9.68 -7.01
C ASN A 53 -31.19 9.14 -7.88
N LEU A 54 -31.94 8.19 -7.35
CA LEU A 54 -33.15 7.65 -8.01
C LEU A 54 -34.40 8.41 -7.62
N ASP A 55 -34.35 9.21 -6.53
CA ASP A 55 -35.44 10.01 -6.05
C ASP A 55 -35.54 11.33 -6.84
N ARG A 56 -36.78 11.77 -7.12
CA ARG A 56 -37.08 13.01 -7.84
C ARG A 56 -37.52 14.15 -6.90
N GLY A 57 -37.58 13.88 -5.59
CA GLY A 57 -38.04 14.83 -4.60
C GLY A 57 -36.96 15.83 -4.16
N THR A 58 -37.38 16.85 -3.43
CA THR A 58 -36.47 17.91 -2.94
C THR A 58 -35.63 17.48 -1.75
N VAL A 59 -36.10 16.51 -0.96
CA VAL A 59 -35.41 16.07 0.27
C VAL A 59 -34.10 15.35 -0.06
N SER A 60 -34.03 14.56 -1.16
CA SER A 60 -32.81 13.94 -1.62
C SER A 60 -31.73 14.95 -2.02
N TRP A 61 -32.12 16.05 -2.64
CA TRP A 61 -31.18 17.13 -2.99
C TRP A 61 -30.66 17.87 -1.76
N GLN A 62 -31.43 17.99 -0.69
CA GLN A 62 -30.96 18.56 0.58
C GLN A 62 -29.88 17.66 1.20
N LEU A 63 -30.07 16.34 1.14
CA LEU A 63 -29.03 15.39 1.59
C LEU A 63 -27.77 15.50 0.72
N ILE A 64 -27.91 15.57 -0.60
CA ILE A 64 -26.78 15.73 -1.52
C ILE A 64 -26.00 17.01 -1.23
N GLU A 65 -26.69 18.12 -0.97
CA GLU A 65 -26.05 19.38 -0.65
C GLU A 65 -25.33 19.36 0.71
N LEU A 66 -25.90 18.68 1.70
CA LEU A 66 -25.23 18.43 2.98
C LEU A 66 -23.93 17.61 2.78
N LEU A 67 -23.98 16.55 1.96
CA LEU A 67 -22.80 15.75 1.63
C LEU A 67 -21.73 16.59 0.90
N ARG A 68 -22.14 17.46 -0.02
CA ARG A 68 -21.25 18.36 -0.76
C ARG A 68 -20.60 19.41 0.14
N SER A 69 -21.36 20.01 1.05
CA SER A 69 -20.87 21.06 1.95
C SER A 69 -20.06 20.53 3.13
N SER A 70 -20.05 19.21 3.36
CA SER A 70 -19.37 18.58 4.50
C SER A 70 -17.84 18.66 4.45
N GLY A 71 -17.25 18.92 3.25
CA GLY A 71 -15.80 18.85 3.04
C GLY A 71 -15.19 17.45 3.17
N SER A 72 -16.02 16.43 3.45
CA SER A 72 -15.57 15.03 3.57
C SER A 72 -15.59 14.30 2.23
N PHE A 73 -16.45 14.72 1.32
CA PHE A 73 -16.70 14.05 0.05
C PHE A 73 -16.58 14.99 -1.16
N LYS A 74 -15.85 14.54 -2.16
CA LYS A 74 -15.85 15.14 -3.50
C LYS A 74 -16.83 14.37 -4.37
N ILE A 75 -17.99 14.98 -4.67
CA ILE A 75 -18.96 14.38 -5.58
C ILE A 75 -18.42 14.50 -7.00
N VAL A 76 -17.97 13.37 -7.57
CA VAL A 76 -17.38 13.29 -8.92
C VAL A 76 -18.49 13.34 -9.98
N ALA A 77 -19.59 12.61 -9.72
CA ALA A 77 -20.73 12.54 -10.62
C ALA A 77 -22.03 12.24 -9.86
N VAL A 78 -23.15 12.62 -10.46
CA VAL A 78 -24.48 12.15 -10.08
C VAL A 78 -24.94 11.21 -11.19
N ALA A 79 -24.98 9.90 -10.89
CA ALA A 79 -25.32 8.87 -11.86
C ALA A 79 -26.86 8.63 -11.87
N PRO A 80 -27.45 8.36 -13.02
CA PRO A 80 -28.90 8.14 -13.15
C PRO A 80 -29.31 6.70 -12.75
N THR A 81 -28.38 5.74 -12.71
CA THR A 81 -28.67 4.34 -12.38
C THR A 81 -27.60 3.76 -11.46
N ILE A 82 -27.97 2.68 -10.76
CA ILE A 82 -27.05 1.97 -9.86
C ILE A 82 -25.86 1.38 -10.64
N GLU A 83 -26.14 0.84 -11.84
CA GLU A 83 -25.12 0.25 -12.71
C GLU A 83 -24.07 1.29 -13.14
N ALA A 84 -24.53 2.48 -13.55
CA ALA A 84 -23.63 3.56 -13.96
C ALA A 84 -22.75 4.03 -12.78
N GLY A 85 -23.33 4.20 -11.58
CA GLY A 85 -22.59 4.55 -10.38
C GLY A 85 -21.58 3.47 -9.97
N THR A 86 -22.00 2.20 -10.00
CA THR A 86 -21.14 1.05 -9.68
C THR A 86 -19.98 0.90 -10.66
N GLU A 87 -20.20 1.21 -11.94
CA GLU A 87 -19.16 1.13 -12.96
C GLU A 87 -18.08 2.20 -12.75
N LEU A 88 -18.43 3.41 -12.34
CA LEU A 88 -17.45 4.46 -11.98
C LEU A 88 -16.58 4.04 -10.78
N VAL A 89 -17.18 3.39 -9.78
CA VAL A 89 -16.42 2.83 -8.66
C VAL A 89 -15.52 1.67 -9.12
N ARG A 90 -16.02 0.80 -10.00
CA ARG A 90 -15.24 -0.32 -10.54
C ARG A 90 -14.05 0.15 -11.38
N LYS A 91 -14.18 1.24 -12.12
CA LYS A 91 -13.08 1.88 -12.87
C LYS A 91 -12.07 2.58 -11.96
N GLY A 92 -12.40 2.81 -10.68
CA GLY A 92 -11.55 3.52 -9.73
C GLY A 92 -11.63 5.05 -9.87
N GLU A 93 -12.65 5.57 -10.54
CA GLU A 93 -12.91 7.01 -10.65
C GLU A 93 -13.52 7.56 -9.36
N ALA A 94 -14.14 6.70 -8.55
CA ALA A 94 -14.64 6.99 -7.22
C ALA A 94 -14.41 5.80 -6.27
N TYR A 95 -14.38 6.05 -4.97
CA TYR A 95 -14.21 5.01 -3.95
C TYR A 95 -15.52 4.46 -3.38
N ALA A 96 -16.62 5.15 -3.65
CA ALA A 96 -17.95 4.69 -3.27
C ALA A 96 -19.04 5.29 -4.18
N ALA A 97 -20.17 4.56 -4.26
CA ALA A 97 -21.42 5.10 -4.77
C ALA A 97 -22.46 5.10 -3.65
N LEU A 98 -23.07 6.27 -3.39
CA LEU A 98 -24.15 6.43 -2.43
C LEU A 98 -25.47 6.42 -3.20
N VAL A 99 -26.29 5.39 -2.98
CA VAL A 99 -27.56 5.18 -3.68
C VAL A 99 -28.70 5.67 -2.82
N ILE A 100 -29.41 6.66 -3.31
CA ILE A 100 -30.65 7.20 -2.73
C ILE A 100 -31.83 6.57 -3.47
N PRO A 101 -32.73 5.84 -2.78
CA PRO A 101 -33.82 5.12 -3.43
C PRO A 101 -34.91 6.06 -3.96
N GLU A 102 -35.76 5.56 -4.86
CA GLU A 102 -36.83 6.33 -5.53
C GLU A 102 -37.87 6.91 -4.55
N ASP A 103 -38.12 6.21 -3.46
CA ASP A 103 -39.10 6.55 -2.44
C ASP A 103 -38.54 7.41 -1.28
N PHE A 104 -37.28 7.89 -1.38
CA PHE A 104 -36.57 8.56 -0.29
C PHE A 104 -37.34 9.77 0.24
N SER A 105 -37.67 10.74 -0.61
CA SER A 105 -38.37 11.95 -0.19
C SER A 105 -39.79 11.66 0.31
N SER A 106 -40.52 10.75 -0.33
CA SER A 106 -41.87 10.39 0.11
C SER A 106 -41.90 9.66 1.45
N SER A 107 -40.87 8.86 1.72
CA SER A 107 -40.73 8.16 3.00
C SER A 107 -40.37 9.11 4.14
N VAL A 108 -39.44 10.05 3.92
CA VAL A 108 -39.05 11.04 4.91
C VAL A 108 -40.23 11.94 5.25
N LEU A 109 -40.90 12.48 4.23
CA LEU A 109 -42.08 13.35 4.42
C LEU A 109 -43.29 12.63 5.08
N GLY A 110 -43.38 11.33 4.85
CA GLY A 110 -44.41 10.46 5.45
C GLY A 110 -44.03 9.87 6.82
N GLY A 111 -42.90 10.25 7.42
CA GLY A 111 -42.44 9.71 8.70
C GLY A 111 -42.10 8.21 8.67
N ARG A 112 -41.82 7.67 7.48
CA ARG A 112 -41.50 6.24 7.28
C ARG A 112 -40.00 6.00 7.24
N SER A 113 -39.60 4.75 7.55
CA SER A 113 -38.20 4.33 7.41
C SER A 113 -37.85 4.15 5.95
N THR A 114 -36.64 4.60 5.58
CA THR A 114 -36.03 4.39 4.26
C THR A 114 -34.59 3.92 4.43
N ARG A 115 -33.93 3.50 3.34
CA ARG A 115 -32.55 3.02 3.39
C ARG A 115 -31.70 3.64 2.30
N ILE A 116 -30.47 3.99 2.64
CA ILE A 116 -29.44 4.44 1.69
C ILE A 116 -28.41 3.31 1.58
N VAL A 117 -28.08 2.94 0.34
CA VAL A 117 -27.08 1.90 0.09
C VAL A 117 -25.75 2.57 -0.27
N THR A 118 -24.71 2.25 0.48
CA THR A 118 -23.35 2.69 0.20
C THR A 118 -22.59 1.54 -0.44
N ILE A 119 -22.29 1.67 -1.73
CA ILE A 119 -21.52 0.69 -2.51
C ILE A 119 -20.04 1.10 -2.48
N LEU A 120 -19.20 0.33 -1.79
CA LEU A 120 -17.81 0.68 -1.49
C LEU A 120 -16.83 -0.08 -2.41
N ASP A 121 -15.71 0.57 -2.75
CA ASP A 121 -14.58 -0.11 -3.39
C ASP A 121 -13.77 -0.87 -2.33
N ALA A 122 -13.97 -2.17 -2.24
CA ALA A 122 -13.25 -3.03 -1.30
C ALA A 122 -11.75 -3.18 -1.59
N ALA A 123 -11.24 -2.63 -2.70
CA ALA A 123 -9.80 -2.64 -2.98
C ALA A 123 -9.00 -1.80 -1.96
N TYR A 124 -9.65 -0.83 -1.31
CA TYR A 124 -9.04 0.04 -0.30
C TYR A 124 -9.83 -0.01 1.00
N ALA A 125 -9.54 -1.02 1.84
CA ALA A 125 -10.29 -1.25 3.08
C ALA A 125 -10.34 -0.03 4.01
N THR A 126 -9.22 0.68 4.16
CA THR A 126 -9.13 1.87 5.02
C THR A 126 -10.02 3.01 4.51
N ILE A 127 -10.05 3.24 3.19
CA ILE A 127 -10.92 4.27 2.60
C ILE A 127 -12.37 3.84 2.65
N SER A 128 -12.66 2.56 2.35
CA SER A 128 -14.02 2.03 2.46
C SER A 128 -14.59 2.21 3.87
N GLU A 129 -13.78 1.97 4.90
CA GLU A 129 -14.19 2.16 6.29
C GLU A 129 -14.41 3.65 6.63
N LEU A 130 -13.49 4.51 6.17
CA LEU A 130 -13.60 5.96 6.34
C LEU A 130 -14.86 6.52 5.67
N VAL A 131 -15.13 6.12 4.42
CA VAL A 131 -16.33 6.52 3.68
C VAL A 131 -17.60 6.03 4.37
N TRP A 132 -17.59 4.77 4.82
CA TRP A 132 -18.72 4.20 5.56
C TRP A 132 -19.04 5.00 6.82
N GLN A 133 -18.03 5.24 7.67
CA GLN A 133 -18.22 6.02 8.90
C GLN A 133 -18.68 7.45 8.61
N ALA A 134 -18.08 8.10 7.62
CA ALA A 134 -18.50 9.46 7.22
C ALA A 134 -19.93 9.47 6.70
N ALA A 135 -20.34 8.52 5.86
CA ALA A 135 -21.70 8.40 5.36
C ALA A 135 -22.72 8.22 6.50
N VAL A 136 -22.42 7.33 7.46
CA VAL A 136 -23.30 7.12 8.63
C VAL A 136 -23.45 8.40 9.45
N VAL A 137 -22.34 9.10 9.75
CA VAL A 137 -22.36 10.36 10.51
C VAL A 137 -23.15 11.45 9.77
N MET A 138 -22.97 11.58 8.45
CA MET A 138 -23.69 12.57 7.66
C MET A 138 -25.18 12.29 7.58
N VAL A 139 -25.58 11.02 7.39
CA VAL A 139 -26.99 10.63 7.39
C VAL A 139 -27.63 10.86 8.77
N GLN A 140 -26.92 10.57 9.86
CA GLN A 140 -27.39 10.87 11.22
C GLN A 140 -27.55 12.36 11.46
N SER A 141 -26.60 13.18 10.98
CA SER A 141 -26.69 14.64 11.05
C SER A 141 -27.89 15.15 10.24
N PHE A 142 -28.11 14.62 9.04
CA PHE A 142 -29.27 14.92 8.22
C PHE A 142 -30.58 14.56 8.94
N MET A 143 -30.69 13.35 9.50
CA MET A 143 -31.87 12.93 10.25
C MET A 143 -32.18 13.90 11.40
N LYS A 144 -31.16 14.32 12.16
CA LYS A 144 -31.34 15.27 13.26
C LYS A 144 -31.88 16.62 12.79
N THR A 145 -31.31 17.19 11.73
CA THR A 145 -31.75 18.49 11.18
C THR A 145 -33.12 18.40 10.50
N ALA A 146 -33.35 17.33 9.75
CA ALA A 146 -34.61 17.13 9.03
C ALA A 146 -35.76 16.74 9.94
N ALA A 147 -35.51 16.12 11.11
CA ALA A 147 -36.53 15.78 12.09
C ALA A 147 -37.24 17.02 12.65
N GLU A 148 -36.56 18.17 12.72
CA GLU A 148 -37.16 19.44 13.13
C GLU A 148 -38.18 19.95 12.11
N MET A 149 -38.02 19.62 10.83
CA MET A 149 -38.89 20.09 9.73
C MET A 149 -39.96 19.06 9.34
N TYR A 150 -39.65 17.78 9.37
CA TYR A 150 -40.44 16.71 8.78
C TYR A 150 -40.97 15.68 9.82
N GLY A 151 -40.60 15.83 11.10
CA GLY A 151 -40.95 14.85 12.14
C GLY A 151 -39.98 13.68 12.19
N THR A 152 -40.29 12.69 13.05
CA THR A 152 -39.43 11.54 13.27
C THR A 152 -39.53 10.54 12.12
N PHE A 153 -38.39 10.18 11.54
CA PHE A 153 -38.20 9.14 10.54
C PHE A 153 -36.88 8.44 10.79
N ASN A 154 -36.63 7.32 10.13
CA ASN A 154 -35.38 6.60 10.25
C ASN A 154 -34.76 6.32 8.86
N ILE A 155 -33.45 6.56 8.74
CA ILE A 155 -32.68 6.21 7.55
C ILE A 155 -31.65 5.16 7.94
N GLU A 156 -31.80 3.96 7.40
CA GLU A 156 -30.83 2.88 7.53
C GLU A 156 -29.75 3.04 6.47
N VAL A 157 -28.48 3.09 6.87
CA VAL A 157 -27.35 3.07 5.93
C VAL A 157 -26.90 1.62 5.75
N VAL A 158 -27.03 1.08 4.54
CA VAL A 158 -26.70 -0.31 4.22
C VAL A 158 -25.36 -0.36 3.50
N ARG A 159 -24.43 -1.19 4.00
CA ARG A 159 -23.12 -1.40 3.39
C ARG A 159 -23.17 -2.48 2.32
N GLN A 160 -22.69 -2.16 1.13
CA GLN A 160 -22.44 -3.12 0.05
C GLN A 160 -21.05 -2.88 -0.53
N THR A 161 -20.51 -3.85 -1.27
CA THR A 161 -19.26 -3.68 -2.00
C THR A 161 -19.48 -3.92 -3.49
N VAL A 162 -18.73 -3.20 -4.33
CA VAL A 162 -18.77 -3.34 -5.81
C VAL A 162 -18.55 -4.79 -6.27
N TYR A 163 -17.79 -5.55 -5.47
CA TYR A 163 -17.42 -6.93 -5.76
C TYR A 163 -18.38 -7.96 -5.13
N GLY A 164 -19.56 -7.51 -4.64
CA GLY A 164 -20.58 -8.34 -4.01
C GLY A 164 -20.46 -8.43 -2.48
N PRO A 165 -21.44 -9.02 -1.81
CA PRO A 165 -21.57 -9.00 -0.34
C PRO A 165 -20.50 -9.82 0.41
N ARG A 166 -19.54 -10.44 -0.28
CA ARG A 166 -18.59 -11.42 0.27
C ARG A 166 -17.12 -11.06 0.08
N VAL A 167 -16.76 -9.79 -0.11
CA VAL A 167 -15.34 -9.39 -0.02
C VAL A 167 -15.02 -9.21 1.46
N SER A 168 -14.22 -10.14 1.98
CA SER A 168 -13.75 -10.09 3.36
C SER A 168 -12.66 -9.03 3.50
N SER A 169 -12.56 -8.43 4.69
CA SER A 169 -11.39 -7.62 5.06
C SER A 169 -10.09 -8.41 4.88
N VAL A 170 -10.13 -9.74 5.07
CA VAL A 170 -9.00 -10.64 4.82
C VAL A 170 -8.54 -10.58 3.36
N ASP A 171 -9.46 -10.56 2.39
CA ASP A 171 -9.10 -10.49 0.96
C ASP A 171 -8.32 -9.21 0.64
N THR A 172 -8.73 -8.08 1.22
CA THR A 172 -8.10 -6.78 0.98
C THR A 172 -6.75 -6.63 1.71
N PHE A 173 -6.68 -7.07 2.96
CA PHE A 173 -5.43 -7.01 3.72
C PHE A 173 -4.38 -7.98 3.19
N THR A 174 -4.79 -9.12 2.63
CA THR A 174 -3.84 -10.12 2.11
C THR A 174 -2.95 -9.55 1.01
N SER A 175 -3.51 -8.84 0.02
CA SER A 175 -2.68 -8.20 -1.03
C SER A 175 -1.64 -7.26 -0.44
N THR A 176 -2.02 -6.55 0.60
CA THR A 176 -1.18 -5.57 1.28
C THR A 176 -0.05 -6.26 2.06
N ILE A 177 -0.39 -7.28 2.84
CA ILE A 177 0.58 -8.08 3.62
C ILE A 177 1.54 -8.83 2.69
N MET A 178 1.02 -9.42 1.61
CA MET A 178 1.86 -10.07 0.58
C MET A 178 2.91 -9.10 0.02
N GLY A 179 2.51 -7.87 -0.31
CA GLY A 179 3.45 -6.86 -0.80
C GLY A 179 4.54 -6.51 0.23
N VAL A 180 4.16 -6.35 1.49
CA VAL A 180 5.11 -6.08 2.59
C VAL A 180 6.12 -7.21 2.74
N LEU A 181 5.65 -8.45 2.82
CA LEU A 181 6.51 -9.63 2.99
C LEU A 181 7.44 -9.81 1.79
N LEU A 182 6.91 -9.77 0.57
CA LEU A 182 7.68 -9.94 -0.67
C LEU A 182 8.63 -8.75 -0.95
N HIS A 183 8.47 -7.61 -0.28
CA HIS A 183 9.39 -6.49 -0.41
C HIS A 183 10.45 -6.48 0.68
N LEU A 184 10.07 -6.59 1.95
CA LEU A 184 10.98 -6.47 3.09
C LEU A 184 11.90 -7.69 3.23
N VAL A 185 11.34 -8.91 3.16
CA VAL A 185 12.09 -10.14 3.45
C VAL A 185 13.22 -10.37 2.43
N PRO A 186 12.96 -10.39 1.10
CA PRO A 186 14.03 -10.57 0.11
C PRO A 186 15.09 -9.47 0.17
N MET A 187 14.65 -8.21 0.30
CA MET A 187 15.54 -7.06 0.35
C MET A 187 16.49 -7.13 1.55
N SER A 188 15.97 -7.41 2.75
CA SER A 188 16.77 -7.48 3.97
C SER A 188 17.72 -8.70 3.97
N LEU A 189 17.24 -9.86 3.53
CA LEU A 189 18.06 -11.08 3.48
C LEU A 189 19.30 -10.90 2.62
N ILE A 190 19.14 -10.41 1.39
CA ILE A 190 20.27 -10.25 0.47
C ILE A 190 21.17 -9.07 0.88
N ALA A 191 20.60 -7.99 1.42
CA ALA A 191 21.36 -6.85 1.93
C ALA A 191 22.33 -7.25 3.04
N VAL A 192 21.87 -8.06 3.99
CA VAL A 192 22.69 -8.56 5.10
C VAL A 192 23.71 -9.60 4.63
N SER A 193 23.41 -10.38 3.59
CA SER A 193 24.29 -11.46 3.12
C SER A 193 25.69 -11.00 2.73
N ILE A 194 25.81 -10.02 1.82
CA ILE A 194 27.12 -9.53 1.37
C ILE A 194 27.80 -8.71 2.48
N SER A 195 27.04 -7.96 3.25
CA SER A 195 27.59 -7.20 4.38
C SER A 195 28.18 -8.14 5.45
N ARG A 196 27.60 -9.33 5.64
CA ARG A 196 28.13 -10.38 6.51
C ARG A 196 29.47 -10.92 6.00
N GLU A 197 29.61 -11.15 4.71
CA GLU A 197 30.87 -11.61 4.11
C GLU A 197 31.98 -10.58 4.26
N ARG A 198 31.67 -9.29 4.11
CA ARG A 198 32.63 -8.20 4.36
C ARG A 198 33.05 -8.15 5.82
N GLU A 199 32.10 -8.24 6.75
CA GLU A 199 32.36 -8.19 8.19
C GLU A 199 33.23 -9.35 8.66
N ARG A 200 33.04 -10.55 8.07
CA ARG A 200 33.83 -11.75 8.34
C ARG A 200 35.12 -11.83 7.54
N ARG A 201 35.43 -10.83 6.72
CA ARG A 201 36.60 -10.78 5.81
C ARG A 201 36.67 -11.96 4.80
N THR A 202 35.54 -12.64 4.57
CA THR A 202 35.43 -13.72 3.57
C THR A 202 35.16 -13.16 2.18
N PHE A 203 34.78 -11.92 2.07
CA PHE A 203 34.58 -11.22 0.78
C PHE A 203 35.89 -11.04 0.01
N GLU A 204 37.03 -10.83 0.70
CA GLU A 204 38.35 -10.75 0.08
C GLU A 204 38.75 -12.10 -0.56
N GLN A 205 38.40 -13.21 0.08
CA GLN A 205 38.65 -14.56 -0.48
C GLN A 205 37.80 -14.78 -1.76
N LEU A 206 36.59 -14.21 -1.81
CA LEU A 206 35.71 -14.31 -2.96
C LEU A 206 36.26 -13.51 -4.16
N ILE A 207 36.89 -12.37 -3.91
CA ILE A 207 37.55 -11.52 -4.94
C ILE A 207 38.82 -12.18 -5.47
N MET A 208 39.55 -12.90 -4.62
CA MET A 208 40.76 -13.64 -5.02
C MET A 208 40.45 -14.89 -5.87
N ALA A 209 39.20 -15.35 -5.88
CA ALA A 209 38.76 -16.42 -6.78
C ALA A 209 38.70 -15.94 -8.23
N PRO A 210 38.90 -16.79 -9.25
CA PRO A 210 38.83 -16.39 -10.67
C PRO A 210 37.39 -16.19 -11.14
N VAL A 211 36.64 -15.32 -10.43
CA VAL A 211 35.23 -14.96 -10.73
C VAL A 211 35.10 -13.48 -10.89
N SER A 212 34.32 -13.06 -11.89
CA SER A 212 34.04 -11.64 -12.11
C SER A 212 32.97 -11.12 -11.14
N GLY A 213 33.01 -9.82 -10.81
CA GLY A 213 32.07 -9.21 -9.86
C GLY A 213 30.59 -9.39 -10.27
N TRP A 214 30.29 -9.40 -11.59
CA TRP A 214 28.91 -9.66 -12.04
C TRP A 214 28.45 -11.10 -11.76
N GLN A 215 29.34 -12.09 -11.81
CA GLN A 215 29.04 -13.50 -11.48
C GLN A 215 28.70 -13.66 -10.00
N ILE A 216 29.38 -12.92 -9.12
CA ILE A 216 29.08 -12.89 -7.69
C ILE A 216 27.68 -12.32 -7.46
N VAL A 217 27.36 -11.19 -8.09
CA VAL A 217 26.05 -10.53 -7.96
C VAL A 217 24.91 -11.42 -8.47
N VAL A 218 25.06 -11.96 -9.69
CA VAL A 218 24.05 -12.82 -10.30
C VAL A 218 23.90 -14.14 -9.54
N GLY A 219 25.00 -14.75 -9.10
CA GLY A 219 24.95 -15.97 -8.30
C GLY A 219 24.19 -15.78 -6.98
N LYS A 220 24.45 -14.68 -6.27
CA LYS A 220 23.71 -14.34 -5.06
C LYS A 220 22.24 -14.05 -5.36
N PHE A 221 21.97 -13.26 -6.41
CA PHE A 221 20.61 -12.97 -6.84
C PHE A 221 19.81 -14.27 -7.06
N ILE A 222 20.36 -15.22 -7.83
CA ILE A 222 19.70 -16.50 -8.10
C ILE A 222 19.50 -17.31 -6.81
N ALA A 223 20.51 -17.40 -5.96
CA ALA A 223 20.43 -18.17 -4.71
C ALA A 223 19.32 -17.62 -3.79
N TYR A 224 19.28 -16.30 -3.59
CA TYR A 224 18.26 -15.68 -2.75
C TYR A 224 16.89 -15.64 -3.43
N ALA A 225 16.81 -15.57 -4.77
CA ALA A 225 15.57 -15.70 -5.50
C ALA A 225 14.93 -17.08 -5.27
N LEU A 226 15.69 -18.16 -5.32
CA LEU A 226 15.17 -19.50 -5.06
C LEU A 226 14.57 -19.63 -3.64
N VAL A 227 15.27 -19.12 -2.63
CA VAL A 227 14.79 -19.13 -1.23
C VAL A 227 13.50 -18.30 -1.10
N THR A 228 13.49 -17.11 -1.66
CA THR A 228 12.34 -16.19 -1.52
C THR A 228 11.15 -16.56 -2.41
N ILE A 229 11.36 -17.28 -3.51
CA ILE A 229 10.28 -17.92 -4.28
C ILE A 229 9.57 -18.99 -3.44
N THR A 230 10.33 -19.79 -2.67
CA THR A 230 9.72 -20.77 -1.76
C THR A 230 8.86 -20.09 -0.71
N ASP A 231 9.35 -19.00 -0.11
CA ASP A 231 8.57 -18.17 0.82
C ASP A 231 7.31 -17.57 0.16
N MET A 232 7.45 -17.05 -1.07
CA MET A 232 6.32 -16.55 -1.86
C MET A 232 5.24 -17.62 -2.08
N VAL A 233 5.64 -18.83 -2.49
CA VAL A 233 4.70 -19.93 -2.74
C VAL A 233 4.03 -20.36 -1.43
N ALA A 234 4.79 -20.47 -0.33
CA ALA A 234 4.25 -20.80 0.98
C ALA A 234 3.24 -19.77 1.47
N THR A 235 3.58 -18.47 1.39
CA THR A 235 2.70 -17.37 1.81
C THR A 235 1.45 -17.29 0.95
N PHE A 236 1.57 -17.44 -0.37
CA PHE A 236 0.43 -17.44 -1.28
C PHE A 236 -0.47 -18.67 -1.05
N GLY A 237 0.13 -19.85 -0.88
CA GLY A 237 -0.59 -21.07 -0.53
C GLY A 237 -1.34 -20.94 0.79
N PHE A 238 -0.70 -20.38 1.83
CA PHE A 238 -1.35 -20.10 3.12
C PHE A 238 -2.53 -19.13 2.95
N ALA A 239 -2.36 -18.05 2.20
CA ALA A 239 -3.43 -17.09 1.94
C ALA A 239 -4.65 -17.73 1.27
N VAL A 240 -4.44 -18.55 0.25
CA VAL A 240 -5.53 -19.16 -0.52
C VAL A 240 -6.17 -20.33 0.22
N TYR A 241 -5.35 -21.28 0.75
CA TYR A 241 -5.87 -22.53 1.30
C TYR A 241 -6.25 -22.45 2.78
N VAL A 242 -5.57 -21.63 3.57
CA VAL A 242 -5.84 -21.50 5.02
C VAL A 242 -6.74 -20.32 5.33
N LEU A 243 -6.44 -19.13 4.76
CA LEU A 243 -7.25 -17.93 5.00
C LEU A 243 -8.48 -17.84 4.07
N GLY A 244 -8.58 -18.70 3.06
CA GLY A 244 -9.72 -18.73 2.13
C GLY A 244 -9.82 -17.51 1.22
N VAL A 245 -8.69 -16.84 0.96
CA VAL A 245 -8.63 -15.63 0.12
C VAL A 245 -9.08 -15.92 -1.29
N LYS A 246 -10.03 -15.12 -1.77
CA LYS A 246 -10.57 -15.28 -3.12
C LYS A 246 -9.74 -14.52 -4.14
N VAL A 247 -9.31 -15.25 -5.16
CA VAL A 247 -8.62 -14.71 -6.33
C VAL A 247 -9.61 -14.70 -7.50
N ARG A 248 -9.87 -13.52 -8.07
CA ARG A 248 -10.82 -13.38 -9.20
C ARG A 248 -10.13 -13.36 -10.55
N GLY A 249 -8.91 -12.86 -10.59
CA GLY A 249 -8.10 -12.82 -11.80
C GLY A 249 -7.26 -14.07 -12.02
N PRO A 250 -6.54 -14.15 -13.14
CA PRO A 250 -5.67 -15.29 -13.44
C PRO A 250 -4.51 -15.37 -12.44
N ILE A 251 -4.34 -16.54 -11.83
CA ILE A 251 -3.26 -16.82 -10.86
C ILE A 251 -1.88 -16.56 -11.50
N SER A 252 -1.72 -16.84 -12.79
CA SER A 252 -0.49 -16.58 -13.54
C SER A 252 -0.09 -15.10 -13.50
N ALA A 253 -1.04 -14.17 -13.57
CA ALA A 253 -0.76 -12.75 -13.47
C ALA A 253 -0.27 -12.36 -12.06
N LEU A 254 -0.88 -12.91 -11.00
CA LEU A 254 -0.43 -12.71 -9.62
C LEU A 254 0.99 -13.23 -9.39
N ILE A 255 1.30 -14.41 -9.92
CA ILE A 255 2.64 -14.99 -9.85
C ILE A 255 3.66 -14.09 -10.55
N ILE A 256 3.38 -13.62 -11.76
CA ILE A 256 4.28 -12.74 -12.52
C ILE A 256 4.52 -11.42 -11.77
N VAL A 257 3.46 -10.77 -11.30
CA VAL A 257 3.58 -9.51 -10.53
C VAL A 257 4.40 -9.73 -9.25
N SER A 258 4.18 -10.85 -8.56
CA SER A 258 4.92 -11.19 -7.34
C SER A 258 6.40 -11.47 -7.62
N LEU A 259 6.71 -12.18 -8.70
CA LEU A 259 8.09 -12.44 -9.13
C LEU A 259 8.83 -11.15 -9.52
N LEU A 260 8.12 -10.21 -10.16
CA LEU A 260 8.69 -8.90 -10.50
C LEU A 260 9.01 -8.07 -9.26
N LEU A 261 8.10 -8.00 -8.28
CA LEU A 261 8.40 -7.33 -7.00
C LEU A 261 9.56 -7.98 -6.28
N LEU A 262 9.56 -9.31 -6.17
CA LEU A 262 10.62 -10.09 -5.54
C LEU A 262 11.98 -9.78 -6.21
N SER A 263 12.04 -9.80 -7.53
CA SER A 263 13.25 -9.48 -8.29
C SER A 263 13.71 -8.04 -8.06
N CYS A 264 12.77 -7.09 -7.99
CA CYS A 264 13.07 -5.70 -7.70
C CYS A 264 13.60 -5.51 -6.27
N SER A 265 12.98 -6.19 -5.30
CA SER A 265 13.38 -6.16 -3.88
C SER A 265 14.77 -6.76 -3.67
N LEU A 266 15.08 -7.88 -4.32
CA LEU A 266 16.42 -8.46 -4.32
C LEU A 266 17.47 -7.51 -4.94
N SER A 267 17.15 -6.87 -6.06
CA SER A 267 18.03 -5.92 -6.72
C SER A 267 18.32 -4.69 -5.84
N LEU A 268 17.30 -4.18 -5.16
CA LEU A 268 17.43 -3.09 -4.19
C LEU A 268 18.26 -3.52 -2.97
N GLY A 269 18.04 -4.73 -2.46
CA GLY A 269 18.85 -5.28 -1.37
C GLY A 269 20.32 -5.45 -1.73
N LEU A 270 20.62 -5.88 -2.98
CA LEU A 270 22.00 -5.91 -3.50
C LEU A 270 22.61 -4.50 -3.55
N LEU A 271 21.86 -3.51 -3.98
CA LEU A 271 22.30 -2.10 -4.01
C LEU A 271 22.61 -1.60 -2.58
N ILE A 272 21.74 -1.87 -1.62
CA ILE A 272 21.92 -1.53 -0.21
C ILE A 272 23.20 -2.20 0.33
N SER A 273 23.40 -3.48 0.03
CA SER A 273 24.58 -4.22 0.43
C SER A 273 25.87 -3.64 -0.16
N ALA A 274 25.82 -3.14 -1.40
CA ALA A 274 26.98 -2.52 -2.06
C ALA A 274 27.48 -1.28 -1.31
N ILE A 275 26.59 -0.52 -0.68
CA ILE A 275 26.93 0.71 0.05
C ILE A 275 27.18 0.49 1.54
N SER A 276 26.68 -0.60 2.12
CA SER A 276 26.79 -0.91 3.55
C SER A 276 28.15 -1.52 3.91
N ARG A 277 28.63 -1.27 5.14
CA ARG A 277 29.91 -1.78 5.64
C ARG A 277 29.76 -2.99 6.56
N ASN A 278 28.66 -3.08 7.28
CA ASN A 278 28.37 -4.16 8.23
C ASN A 278 26.89 -4.58 8.14
N GLN A 279 26.55 -5.70 8.79
CA GLN A 279 25.19 -6.25 8.77
C GLN A 279 24.17 -5.31 9.36
N LEU A 280 24.47 -4.63 10.48
CA LEU A 280 23.55 -3.72 11.15
C LEU A 280 23.20 -2.53 10.23
N GLN A 281 24.21 -1.95 9.59
CA GLN A 281 24.00 -0.85 8.64
C GLN A 281 23.17 -1.27 7.43
N ALA A 282 23.41 -2.48 6.90
CA ALA A 282 22.62 -3.01 5.78
C ALA A 282 21.15 -3.20 6.16
N TYR A 283 20.90 -3.76 7.34
CA TYR A 283 19.55 -3.98 7.84
C TYR A 283 18.81 -2.65 8.11
N GLN A 284 19.47 -1.70 8.76
CA GLN A 284 18.90 -0.36 9.00
C GLN A 284 18.60 0.37 7.69
N ALA A 285 19.49 0.28 6.70
CA ALA A 285 19.26 0.86 5.39
C ALA A 285 18.08 0.18 4.67
N ALA A 286 17.95 -1.16 4.78
CA ALA A 286 16.80 -1.87 4.21
C ALA A 286 15.48 -1.38 4.85
N ILE A 287 15.42 -1.24 6.17
CA ILE A 287 14.25 -0.68 6.86
C ILE A 287 14.00 0.76 6.42
N PHE A 288 15.03 1.59 6.29
CA PHE A 288 14.90 2.98 5.86
C PHE A 288 14.30 3.10 4.46
N PHE A 289 14.64 2.23 3.53
CA PHE A 289 14.01 2.18 2.20
C PHE A 289 12.61 1.56 2.23
N PHE A 290 12.39 0.60 3.12
CA PHE A 290 11.09 -0.06 3.24
C PHE A 290 10.00 0.87 3.79
N ILE A 291 10.29 1.69 4.80
CA ILE A 291 9.28 2.54 5.45
C ILE A 291 8.64 3.53 4.46
N PRO A 292 9.38 4.31 3.65
CA PRO A 292 8.78 5.15 2.61
C PRO A 292 8.02 4.34 1.56
N SER A 293 8.54 3.15 1.19
CA SER A 293 7.84 2.25 0.28
C SER A 293 6.48 1.85 0.84
N MET A 294 6.39 1.54 2.12
CA MET A 294 5.13 1.20 2.79
C MET A 294 4.21 2.42 2.90
N LEU A 295 4.72 3.57 3.36
CA LEU A 295 3.91 4.76 3.59
C LEU A 295 3.30 5.31 2.29
N PHE A 296 4.07 5.35 1.20
CA PHE A 296 3.69 6.07 -0.03
C PHE A 296 3.29 5.17 -1.19
N SER A 297 3.14 3.87 -0.98
CA SER A 297 2.77 2.91 -2.04
C SER A 297 1.27 2.67 -2.21
N GLY A 298 0.43 3.32 -1.41
CA GLY A 298 -0.99 2.98 -1.36
C GLY A 298 -1.34 1.86 -0.36
N PHE A 299 -0.44 1.62 0.61
CA PHE A 299 -0.68 0.67 1.69
C PHE A 299 -1.83 1.13 2.58
N PHE A 300 -1.75 2.35 3.13
CA PHE A 300 -2.74 2.92 4.04
C PHE A 300 -3.90 3.59 3.30
N MET A 301 -3.59 4.36 2.26
CA MET A 301 -4.58 5.07 1.45
C MET A 301 -4.11 5.14 -0.01
N PRO A 302 -5.03 5.35 -0.97
CA PRO A 302 -4.68 5.54 -2.37
C PRO A 302 -3.66 6.67 -2.56
N VAL A 303 -2.71 6.45 -3.46
CA VAL A 303 -1.63 7.43 -3.72
C VAL A 303 -2.18 8.73 -4.30
N GLU A 304 -3.32 8.66 -4.97
CA GLU A 304 -4.06 9.79 -5.54
C GLU A 304 -4.52 10.81 -4.47
N MET A 305 -4.67 10.36 -3.22
CA MET A 305 -5.07 11.18 -2.07
C MET A 305 -3.88 11.77 -1.31
N LEU A 306 -2.64 11.41 -1.69
CA LEU A 306 -1.43 11.99 -1.11
C LEU A 306 -1.10 13.34 -1.76
N SER A 307 -0.26 14.14 -1.09
CA SER A 307 0.21 15.41 -1.63
C SER A 307 0.89 15.24 -2.99
N PRO A 308 0.84 16.24 -3.90
CA PRO A 308 1.38 16.13 -5.26
C PRO A 308 2.88 15.73 -5.28
N ALA A 309 3.67 16.25 -4.36
CA ALA A 309 5.08 15.92 -4.22
C ALA A 309 5.29 14.44 -3.89
N VAL A 310 4.55 13.92 -2.91
CA VAL A 310 4.62 12.52 -2.48
C VAL A 310 4.07 11.59 -3.57
N ARG A 311 3.01 11.97 -4.27
CA ARG A 311 2.49 11.23 -5.42
C ARG A 311 3.53 11.03 -6.51
N THR A 312 4.35 12.05 -6.76
CA THR A 312 5.46 11.94 -7.73
C THR A 312 6.56 11.03 -7.19
N ALA A 313 6.92 11.15 -5.92
CA ALA A 313 7.92 10.29 -5.28
C ALA A 313 7.48 8.82 -5.23
N SER A 314 6.19 8.54 -5.09
CA SER A 314 5.65 7.18 -5.08
C SER A 314 5.99 6.39 -6.35
N ARG A 315 6.15 7.06 -7.48
CA ARG A 315 6.50 6.43 -8.77
C ARG A 315 7.88 5.78 -8.83
N VAL A 316 8.76 6.09 -7.88
CA VAL A 316 10.09 5.43 -7.76
C VAL A 316 10.05 4.25 -6.79
N LEU A 317 8.92 3.99 -6.14
CA LEU A 317 8.77 2.94 -5.14
C LEU A 317 8.21 1.66 -5.76
N PRO A 318 8.91 0.52 -5.67
CA PRO A 318 8.45 -0.75 -6.26
C PRO A 318 7.11 -1.21 -5.71
N LEU A 319 6.89 -1.03 -4.41
CA LEU A 319 5.68 -1.48 -3.72
C LEU A 319 4.42 -0.77 -4.24
N TYR A 320 4.53 0.46 -4.76
CA TYR A 320 3.43 1.19 -5.40
C TYR A 320 2.86 0.43 -6.60
N TYR A 321 3.71 0.04 -7.54
CA TYR A 321 3.29 -0.70 -8.73
C TYR A 321 2.75 -2.08 -8.38
N PHE A 322 3.40 -2.75 -7.44
CA PHE A 322 2.94 -4.06 -6.97
C PHE A 322 1.54 -4.01 -6.37
N LEU A 323 1.31 -3.13 -5.39
CA LEU A 323 0.01 -3.06 -4.71
C LEU A 323 -1.11 -2.70 -5.68
N ARG A 324 -0.84 -1.79 -6.63
CA ARG A 324 -1.81 -1.43 -7.67
C ARG A 324 -2.13 -2.61 -8.58
N ALA A 325 -1.10 -3.27 -9.13
CA ALA A 325 -1.28 -4.43 -10.03
C ALA A 325 -1.91 -5.61 -9.29
N PHE A 326 -1.39 -5.99 -8.13
CA PHE A 326 -1.84 -7.16 -7.38
C PHE A 326 -3.30 -7.04 -6.94
N ARG A 327 -3.71 -5.87 -6.39
CA ARG A 327 -5.10 -5.61 -6.02
C ARG A 327 -6.05 -5.66 -7.22
N ASN A 328 -5.66 -5.08 -8.35
CA ASN A 328 -6.47 -5.10 -9.56
C ASN A 328 -6.67 -6.52 -10.10
N VAL A 329 -5.62 -7.33 -10.11
CA VAL A 329 -5.74 -8.74 -10.51
C VAL A 329 -6.55 -9.52 -9.47
N GLN A 330 -6.21 -9.43 -8.18
CA GLN A 330 -6.86 -10.24 -7.14
C GLN A 330 -8.34 -9.90 -6.97
N LEU A 331 -8.69 -8.61 -6.88
CA LEU A 331 -10.03 -8.16 -6.49
C LEU A 331 -10.89 -7.79 -7.70
N ARG A 332 -10.33 -7.15 -8.72
CA ARG A 332 -11.06 -6.71 -9.92
C ARG A 332 -11.09 -7.74 -11.04
N GLY A 333 -10.26 -8.79 -10.96
CA GLY A 333 -10.19 -9.84 -11.96
C GLY A 333 -9.45 -9.45 -13.24
N TRP A 334 -8.60 -8.40 -13.17
CA TRP A 334 -7.82 -7.94 -14.30
C TRP A 334 -6.82 -9.00 -14.77
N GLY A 335 -6.54 -9.02 -16.08
CA GLY A 335 -5.52 -9.87 -16.67
C GLY A 335 -4.13 -9.21 -16.71
N LEU A 336 -3.15 -9.97 -17.18
CA LEU A 336 -1.78 -9.48 -17.36
C LEU A 336 -1.69 -8.25 -18.29
N PRO A 337 -2.45 -8.15 -19.41
CA PRO A 337 -2.43 -6.98 -20.27
C PRO A 337 -2.86 -5.70 -19.55
N ASP A 338 -3.82 -5.77 -18.63
CA ASP A 338 -4.37 -4.62 -17.93
C ASP A 338 -3.36 -4.02 -16.90
N VAL A 339 -2.44 -4.85 -16.40
CA VAL A 339 -1.38 -4.46 -15.44
C VAL A 339 0.00 -4.40 -16.09
N ALA A 340 0.09 -4.45 -17.42
CA ALA A 340 1.35 -4.48 -18.15
C ALA A 340 2.23 -3.26 -17.87
N GLN A 341 1.64 -2.07 -17.67
CA GLN A 341 2.36 -0.86 -17.32
C GLN A 341 3.06 -0.98 -15.96
N ASP A 342 2.41 -1.57 -14.97
CA ASP A 342 2.97 -1.80 -13.64
C ASP A 342 4.10 -2.83 -13.70
N CYS A 343 3.90 -3.90 -14.46
CA CYS A 343 4.92 -4.92 -14.70
C CYS A 343 6.16 -4.33 -15.39
N ALA A 344 5.99 -3.49 -16.41
CA ALA A 344 7.08 -2.81 -17.09
C ALA A 344 7.84 -1.86 -16.16
N ALA A 345 7.15 -1.13 -15.29
CA ALA A 345 7.77 -0.25 -14.31
C ALA A 345 8.60 -1.06 -13.27
N LEU A 346 8.06 -2.15 -12.75
CA LEU A 346 8.79 -3.05 -11.85
C LEU A 346 10.04 -3.65 -12.51
N LEU A 347 9.94 -4.06 -13.76
CA LEU A 347 11.07 -4.56 -14.52
C LEU A 347 12.13 -3.48 -14.74
N ALA A 348 11.73 -2.27 -15.10
CA ALA A 348 12.64 -1.14 -15.29
C ALA A 348 13.38 -0.80 -13.98
N LEU A 349 12.68 -0.74 -12.85
CA LEU A 349 13.29 -0.54 -11.53
C LEU A 349 14.25 -1.67 -11.15
N THR A 350 13.89 -2.92 -11.43
CA THR A 350 14.75 -4.09 -11.22
C THR A 350 16.07 -3.94 -11.96
N LEU A 351 16.00 -3.62 -13.25
CA LEU A 351 17.18 -3.45 -14.09
C LEU A 351 18.03 -2.25 -13.64
N ALA A 352 17.40 -1.15 -13.25
CA ALA A 352 18.09 0.05 -12.76
C ALA A 352 18.85 -0.25 -11.45
N PHE A 353 18.20 -0.86 -10.46
CA PHE A 353 18.84 -1.20 -9.19
C PHE A 353 19.96 -2.24 -9.36
N LEU A 354 19.74 -3.24 -10.21
CA LEU A 354 20.75 -4.27 -10.50
C LEU A 354 21.97 -3.67 -11.20
N ALA A 355 21.77 -2.82 -12.21
CA ALA A 355 22.86 -2.15 -12.90
C ALA A 355 23.67 -1.24 -11.95
N LEU A 356 22.98 -0.49 -11.07
CA LEU A 356 23.63 0.33 -10.05
C LEU A 356 24.43 -0.54 -9.05
N ALA A 357 23.85 -1.65 -8.60
CA ALA A 357 24.52 -2.57 -7.69
C ALA A 357 25.82 -3.15 -8.29
N ILE A 358 25.74 -3.60 -9.54
CA ILE A 358 26.92 -4.11 -10.26
C ILE A 358 28.00 -3.02 -10.40
N ARG A 359 27.60 -1.80 -10.77
CA ARG A 359 28.54 -0.68 -10.93
C ARG A 359 29.24 -0.33 -9.61
N LEU A 360 28.48 -0.24 -8.51
CA LEU A 360 29.04 0.12 -7.21
C LEU A 360 29.91 -0.99 -6.60
N LEU A 361 29.62 -2.25 -6.89
CA LEU A 361 30.46 -3.36 -6.48
C LEU A 361 31.78 -3.41 -7.26
N ARG A 362 31.78 -3.12 -8.56
CA ARG A 362 33.01 -3.02 -9.39
C ARG A 362 33.95 -1.94 -8.90
N LEU A 363 33.47 -0.76 -8.59
CA LEU A 363 34.26 0.37 -8.08
C LEU A 363 34.92 0.13 -6.71
N ARG A 364 34.61 -0.96 -6.04
CA ARG A 364 35.18 -1.32 -4.72
C ARG A 364 36.12 -2.54 -4.79
N VAL A 365 36.21 -3.15 -5.95
CA VAL A 365 37.09 -4.28 -6.25
C VAL A 365 38.36 -3.79 -6.95
N ASP A 366 38.30 -2.67 -7.65
CA ASP A 366 39.41 -1.93 -8.23
C ASP A 366 39.95 -0.89 -7.23
#